data_e8921e118bf0ac44370ba5b5409f5a18
#
_entry.id   e8921e118bf0ac44370ba5b5409f5a18
#
_cell.length_a   1.000
_cell.length_b   1.000
_cell.length_c   1.000
_cell.angle_alpha   90.00
_cell.angle_beta   90.00
_cell.angle_gamma   90.00
#
_symmetry.space_group_name_H-M   'P 1'
#
loop_
_entity.id
_entity.type
_entity.pdbx_description
1 polymer ?
#
loop_
_entity_poly.entity_id
_entity_poly.type
_entity_poly.pdbx_seq_one_letter_code
_entity_poly.pdbx_strand_id
1 'polypeptide(L)'
;MIAGDENGILVYSFYGMDENNSVVDAADLVLTVELAQIPLLLKYDWVLASQTIKGEDTATPDLKDDIHRFNSDLTWQVDWGFIFSSAALETLNSYCAWQVTMDGATVKTLSTIHYNVFSPSQALMTHYNVLQLSDRKMILESYQDLSGLGDGYSSNERVLEVYTPVSKTEDFTPYRGQNPDNYIVASCNPGSY
;
A
#
# COMPACT_ATOMS: atom_id res chain seq x y z
N MET A 1 26.61 14.58 -18.09
CA MET A 1 26.14 13.17 -18.18
C MET A 1 25.33 12.90 -16.93
N ILE A 2 24.11 12.37 -17.05
CA ILE A 2 23.29 12.01 -15.88
C ILE A 2 23.43 10.50 -15.72
N ALA A 3 24.04 10.07 -14.62
CA ALA A 3 24.07 8.67 -14.22
C ALA A 3 23.16 8.54 -13.00
N GLY A 4 22.07 7.77 -13.11
CA GLY A 4 21.25 7.36 -11.97
C GLY A 4 21.58 5.92 -11.63
N ASP A 5 21.74 5.60 -10.36
CA ASP A 5 21.80 4.23 -9.89
C ASP A 5 20.44 3.75 -9.36
N GLU A 6 20.31 2.46 -9.12
CA GLU A 6 19.09 1.85 -8.57
C GLU A 6 18.75 2.33 -7.15
N ASN A 7 19.66 3.09 -6.51
CA ASN A 7 19.49 3.61 -5.16
C ASN A 7 19.01 5.07 -5.11
N GLY A 8 18.68 5.66 -6.27
CA GLY A 8 18.16 7.03 -6.34
C GLY A 8 19.19 8.12 -6.09
N ILE A 9 20.46 7.84 -6.34
CA ILE A 9 21.53 8.84 -6.31
C ILE A 9 21.67 9.46 -7.70
N LEU A 10 21.46 10.78 -7.79
CA LEU A 10 21.74 11.56 -8.99
C LEU A 10 23.04 12.32 -8.78
N VAL A 11 24.00 12.08 -9.66
CA VAL A 11 25.28 12.81 -9.67
C VAL A 11 25.31 13.72 -10.88
N TYR A 12 25.41 15.03 -10.62
CA TYR A 12 25.66 16.03 -11.65
C TYR A 12 27.13 16.45 -11.56
N SER A 13 27.90 16.13 -12.59
CA SER A 13 29.28 16.57 -12.68
C SER A 13 29.37 17.88 -13.49
N PHE A 14 29.93 18.88 -12.90
CA PHE A 14 30.20 20.20 -13.49
C PHE A 14 31.69 20.31 -13.79
N TYR A 15 32.01 20.78 -14.98
CA TYR A 15 33.38 20.97 -15.40
C TYR A 15 33.58 22.45 -15.77
N GLY A 16 34.53 23.09 -15.08
CA GLY A 16 35.07 24.37 -15.53
C GLY A 16 36.05 24.12 -16.68
N MET A 17 35.91 24.83 -17.78
CA MET A 17 36.79 24.72 -18.94
C MET A 17 37.50 26.05 -19.16
N ASP A 18 38.80 26.00 -19.57
CA ASP A 18 39.55 27.15 -20.02
C ASP A 18 39.22 27.49 -21.49
N GLU A 19 39.86 28.53 -22.00
CA GLU A 19 39.73 28.97 -23.39
C GLU A 19 40.15 27.95 -24.45
N ASN A 20 40.88 26.89 -24.02
CA ASN A 20 41.35 25.80 -24.87
C ASN A 20 40.48 24.53 -24.75
N ASN A 21 39.31 24.62 -24.07
CA ASN A 21 38.44 23.50 -23.73
C ASN A 21 39.09 22.41 -22.84
N SER A 22 40.11 22.77 -22.07
CA SER A 22 40.70 21.87 -21.06
C SER A 22 39.95 22.02 -19.75
N VAL A 23 39.67 20.90 -19.09
CA VAL A 23 39.01 20.90 -17.76
C VAL A 23 39.99 21.47 -16.75
N VAL A 24 39.65 22.60 -16.15
CA VAL A 24 40.46 23.28 -15.12
C VAL A 24 39.87 23.13 -13.72
N ASP A 25 38.62 22.76 -13.63
CA ASP A 25 37.94 22.51 -12.37
C ASP A 25 36.83 21.45 -12.58
N ALA A 26 36.52 20.68 -11.56
CA ALA A 26 35.45 19.70 -11.54
C ALA A 26 34.76 19.70 -10.18
N ALA A 27 33.45 19.75 -10.19
CA ALA A 27 32.64 19.63 -8.98
C ALA A 27 31.48 18.68 -9.23
N ASP A 28 31.24 17.80 -8.28
CA ASP A 28 30.11 16.90 -8.30
C ASP A 28 29.04 17.37 -7.31
N LEU A 29 27.83 17.57 -7.80
CA LEU A 29 26.65 17.73 -6.99
C LEU A 29 25.99 16.35 -6.82
N VAL A 30 26.10 15.79 -5.64
CA VAL A 30 25.43 14.53 -5.29
C VAL A 30 24.06 14.88 -4.70
N LEU A 31 23.00 14.58 -5.43
CA LEU A 31 21.64 14.66 -4.93
C LEU A 31 21.19 13.26 -4.54
N THR A 32 21.00 13.03 -3.25
CA THR A 32 20.25 11.84 -2.81
C THR A 32 18.78 12.16 -3.04
N VAL A 33 18.21 11.60 -4.10
CA VAL A 33 16.76 11.61 -4.28
C VAL A 33 16.22 10.51 -3.39
N GLU A 34 15.57 10.87 -2.28
CA GLU A 34 14.69 9.89 -1.62
C GLU A 34 13.67 9.46 -2.67
N LEU A 35 13.77 8.19 -3.09
CA LEU A 35 12.80 7.62 -4.03
C LEU A 35 11.43 7.83 -3.43
N ALA A 36 10.58 8.54 -4.17
CA ALA A 36 9.22 8.77 -3.75
C ALA A 36 8.60 7.42 -3.34
N GLN A 37 8.03 7.32 -2.15
CA GLN A 37 7.56 6.04 -1.59
C GLN A 37 6.43 5.40 -2.40
N ILE A 38 5.73 6.17 -3.26
CA ILE A 38 4.71 5.62 -4.18
C ILE A 38 5.30 4.53 -5.10
N PRO A 39 6.47 4.68 -5.76
CA PRO A 39 7.07 3.58 -6.52
C PRO A 39 7.31 2.32 -5.71
N LEU A 40 7.64 2.41 -4.41
CA LEU A 40 7.79 1.24 -3.55
C LEU A 40 6.44 0.54 -3.32
N LEU A 41 5.37 1.32 -3.08
CA LEU A 41 4.02 0.78 -2.92
C LEU A 41 3.57 0.01 -4.18
N LEU A 42 3.90 0.54 -5.35
CA LEU A 42 3.52 -0.04 -6.65
C LEU A 42 4.42 -1.19 -7.10
N LYS A 43 5.65 -1.26 -6.62
CA LYS A 43 6.66 -2.25 -7.06
C LYS A 43 6.34 -3.64 -6.58
N TYR A 44 5.80 -3.75 -5.37
CA TYR A 44 5.59 -5.02 -4.67
C TYR A 44 4.10 -5.32 -4.52
N ASP A 45 3.80 -6.60 -4.32
CA ASP A 45 2.61 -7.04 -3.62
C ASP A 45 2.92 -7.09 -2.12
N TRP A 46 1.89 -6.99 -1.29
CA TRP A 46 2.05 -6.83 0.15
C TRP A 46 1.27 -7.92 0.88
N VAL A 47 1.95 -8.67 1.74
CA VAL A 47 1.37 -9.75 2.53
C VAL A 47 1.41 -9.39 4.00
N LEU A 48 0.31 -9.58 4.73
CA LEU A 48 0.21 -9.29 6.15
C LEU A 48 1.11 -10.22 6.95
N ALA A 49 2.07 -9.68 7.66
CA ALA A 49 2.95 -10.43 8.56
C ALA A 49 2.37 -10.51 9.98
N SER A 50 1.80 -9.39 10.47
CA SER A 50 1.14 -9.33 11.77
C SER A 50 0.10 -8.23 11.81
N GLN A 51 -0.94 -8.42 12.63
CA GLN A 51 -1.90 -7.42 13.02
C GLN A 51 -1.96 -7.36 14.54
N THR A 52 -1.68 -6.21 15.12
CA THR A 52 -1.64 -6.05 16.58
C THR A 52 -2.79 -5.16 17.03
N ILE A 53 -3.61 -5.70 17.94
CA ILE A 53 -4.68 -5.00 18.65
C ILE A 53 -4.44 -5.18 20.14
N LYS A 54 -4.40 -4.09 20.89
CA LYS A 54 -4.13 -4.12 22.37
C LYS A 54 -2.82 -4.82 22.75
N GLY A 55 -1.83 -4.86 21.85
CA GLY A 55 -0.54 -5.50 22.09
C GLY A 55 -0.48 -6.99 21.77
N GLU A 56 -1.58 -7.59 21.31
CA GLU A 56 -1.66 -8.99 20.90
C GLU A 56 -1.68 -9.12 19.38
N ASP A 57 -0.96 -10.11 18.81
CA ASP A 57 -1.06 -10.43 17.38
C ASP A 57 -2.39 -11.17 17.14
N THR A 58 -3.26 -10.53 16.39
CA THR A 58 -4.59 -11.04 16.05
C THR A 58 -4.68 -11.55 14.61
N ALA A 59 -3.58 -11.48 13.85
CA ALA A 59 -3.56 -11.95 12.47
C ALA A 59 -3.71 -13.46 12.41
N THR A 60 -4.80 -13.90 11.80
CA THR A 60 -5.10 -15.31 11.57
C THR A 60 -4.32 -15.86 10.35
N PRO A 61 -4.19 -17.19 10.19
CA PRO A 61 -3.48 -17.75 9.03
C PRO A 61 -4.09 -17.37 7.67
N ASP A 62 -5.42 -17.20 7.59
CA ASP A 62 -6.12 -16.75 6.38
C ASP A 62 -5.78 -15.29 6.03
N LEU A 63 -5.69 -14.39 7.00
CA LEU A 63 -5.24 -13.02 6.74
C LEU A 63 -3.75 -12.94 6.35
N LYS A 64 -2.95 -13.91 6.76
CA LYS A 64 -1.50 -13.93 6.51
C LYS A 64 -1.11 -14.48 5.14
N ASP A 65 -2.01 -15.10 4.39
CA ASP A 65 -1.75 -15.50 3.01
C ASP A 65 -2.48 -14.64 1.96
N ASP A 66 -3.24 -13.64 2.42
CA ASP A 66 -3.83 -12.62 1.57
C ASP A 66 -2.74 -11.73 0.95
N ILE A 67 -2.89 -11.45 -0.33
CA ILE A 67 -1.97 -10.63 -1.10
C ILE A 67 -2.67 -9.35 -1.53
N HIS A 68 -2.15 -8.21 -1.08
CA HIS A 68 -2.65 -6.89 -1.43
C HIS A 68 -1.84 -6.29 -2.57
N ARG A 69 -2.49 -5.87 -3.63
CA ARG A 69 -1.88 -5.23 -4.80
C ARG A 69 -2.41 -3.82 -5.02
N PHE A 70 -1.50 -2.86 -5.03
CA PHE A 70 -1.76 -1.48 -5.42
C PHE A 70 -1.31 -1.27 -6.86
N ASN A 71 -2.16 -0.72 -7.71
CA ASN A 71 -1.89 -0.51 -9.12
C ASN A 71 -1.74 0.98 -9.44
N SER A 72 -1.03 1.29 -10.52
CA SER A 72 -0.78 2.67 -10.95
C SER A 72 -2.01 3.41 -11.46
N ASP A 73 -3.09 2.69 -11.77
CA ASP A 73 -4.40 3.22 -12.11
C ASP A 73 -5.28 3.50 -10.87
N LEU A 74 -4.66 3.47 -9.67
CA LEU A 74 -5.30 3.66 -8.37
C LEU A 74 -6.26 2.55 -7.96
N THR A 75 -6.29 1.42 -8.65
CA THR A 75 -7.06 0.26 -8.19
C THR A 75 -6.32 -0.47 -7.07
N TRP A 76 -7.07 -0.95 -6.09
CA TRP A 76 -6.63 -1.85 -5.03
C TRP A 76 -7.30 -3.18 -5.17
N GLN A 77 -6.52 -4.24 -5.16
CA GLN A 77 -6.95 -5.61 -5.35
C GLN A 77 -6.39 -6.50 -4.24
N VAL A 78 -7.12 -7.53 -3.89
CA VAL A 78 -6.70 -8.54 -2.91
C VAL A 78 -6.88 -9.92 -3.52
N ASP A 79 -5.84 -10.74 -3.44
CA ASP A 79 -5.89 -12.18 -3.69
C ASP A 79 -5.96 -12.87 -2.32
N TRP A 80 -6.94 -13.72 -2.12
CA TRP A 80 -7.26 -14.35 -0.84
C TRP A 80 -6.42 -15.60 -0.55
N GLY A 81 -5.39 -15.87 -1.34
CA GLY A 81 -4.48 -16.98 -1.10
C GLY A 81 -5.15 -18.36 -1.14
N PHE A 82 -4.62 -19.28 -0.34
CA PHE A 82 -5.08 -20.68 -0.27
C PHE A 82 -6.03 -20.94 0.89
N ILE A 83 -5.95 -20.15 1.96
CA ILE A 83 -6.74 -20.33 3.17
C ILE A 83 -7.93 -19.40 3.11
N PHE A 84 -9.01 -19.89 2.54
CA PHE A 84 -10.21 -19.10 2.37
C PHE A 84 -11.26 -19.49 3.41
N SER A 85 -11.68 -18.52 4.22
CA SER A 85 -12.80 -18.68 5.15
C SER A 85 -14.05 -18.02 4.57
N SER A 86 -14.98 -18.82 4.06
CA SER A 86 -16.27 -18.32 3.53
C SER A 86 -17.16 -17.67 4.61
N ALA A 87 -16.81 -17.81 5.87
CA ALA A 87 -17.50 -17.20 7.01
C ALA A 87 -16.90 -15.83 7.40
N ALA A 88 -15.77 -15.44 6.82
CA ALA A 88 -15.16 -14.16 7.10
C ALA A 88 -16.01 -13.01 6.52
N LEU A 89 -16.15 -11.93 7.29
CA LEU A 89 -16.93 -10.75 6.84
C LEU A 89 -16.31 -10.07 5.63
N GLU A 90 -15.00 -10.20 5.47
CA GLU A 90 -14.21 -9.68 4.35
C GLU A 90 -14.68 -10.26 3.01
N THR A 91 -15.25 -11.50 3.00
CA THR A 91 -15.81 -12.12 1.78
C THR A 91 -16.98 -11.32 1.18
N LEU A 92 -17.56 -10.44 1.97
CA LEU A 92 -18.65 -9.56 1.56
C LEU A 92 -18.16 -8.26 0.91
N ASN A 93 -16.84 -8.05 0.86
CA ASN A 93 -16.24 -6.83 0.34
C ASN A 93 -15.92 -6.96 -1.15
N SER A 94 -16.01 -5.83 -1.85
CA SER A 94 -15.50 -5.62 -3.19
C SER A 94 -14.43 -4.54 -3.13
N TYR A 95 -13.19 -4.94 -3.28
CA TYR A 95 -12.04 -4.03 -3.24
C TYR A 95 -12.04 -3.14 -4.48
N CYS A 96 -11.72 -1.88 -4.31
CA CYS A 96 -11.89 -0.89 -5.37
C CYS A 96 -10.63 -0.08 -5.60
N ALA A 97 -10.30 0.82 -4.69
CA ALA A 97 -9.33 1.85 -4.95
C ALA A 97 -8.44 2.12 -3.74
N TRP A 98 -7.36 2.82 -4.00
CA TRP A 98 -6.49 3.38 -2.98
C TRP A 98 -6.15 4.83 -3.30
N GLN A 99 -5.79 5.57 -2.26
CA GLN A 99 -5.26 6.92 -2.37
C GLN A 99 -4.27 7.21 -1.25
N VAL A 100 -3.39 8.17 -1.48
CA VAL A 100 -2.39 8.59 -0.48
C VAL A 100 -2.38 10.10 -0.31
N THR A 101 -1.96 10.56 0.87
CA THR A 101 -1.45 11.92 1.05
C THR A 101 0.05 11.89 1.22
N MET A 102 0.72 12.91 0.70
CA MET A 102 2.17 13.01 0.69
C MET A 102 2.64 14.14 1.59
N ASP A 103 3.82 13.95 2.18
CA ASP A 103 4.61 15.01 2.81
C ASP A 103 6.00 14.98 2.16
N GLY A 104 6.22 15.86 1.18
CA GLY A 104 7.36 15.77 0.28
C GLY A 104 7.36 14.48 -0.53
N ALA A 105 8.42 13.67 -0.40
CA ALA A 105 8.54 12.35 -1.04
C ALA A 105 7.94 11.20 -0.22
N THR A 106 7.51 11.47 1.02
CA THR A 106 7.04 10.47 1.99
C THR A 106 5.53 10.31 1.90
N VAL A 107 5.04 9.06 1.86
CA VAL A 107 3.61 8.74 2.01
C VAL A 107 3.24 8.92 3.48
N LYS A 108 2.35 9.86 3.75
CA LYS A 108 1.87 10.19 5.08
C LYS A 108 0.71 9.31 5.51
N THR A 109 -0.28 9.23 4.63
CA THR A 109 -1.46 8.37 4.83
C THR A 109 -1.70 7.53 3.60
N LEU A 110 -2.24 6.34 3.82
CA LEU A 110 -2.80 5.46 2.81
C LEU A 110 -4.28 5.26 3.15
N SER A 111 -5.15 5.36 2.17
CA SER A 111 -6.56 5.00 2.33
C SER A 111 -6.91 3.92 1.34
N THR A 112 -7.61 2.89 1.80
CA THR A 112 -8.17 1.84 0.96
C THR A 112 -9.69 1.97 0.92
N ILE A 113 -10.26 1.73 -0.25
CA ILE A 113 -11.66 1.93 -0.53
C ILE A 113 -12.25 0.62 -1.02
N HIS A 114 -13.35 0.22 -0.41
CA HIS A 114 -14.10 -0.98 -0.78
C HIS A 114 -15.60 -0.73 -0.67
N TYR A 115 -16.38 -1.63 -1.21
CA TYR A 115 -17.82 -1.69 -1.07
C TYR A 115 -18.21 -2.98 -0.36
N ASN A 116 -19.30 -2.96 0.37
CA ASN A 116 -19.82 -4.14 1.02
C ASN A 116 -21.21 -4.50 0.46
N VAL A 117 -21.54 -5.77 0.43
CA VAL A 117 -22.84 -6.25 -0.09
C VAL A 117 -24.05 -5.66 0.64
N PHE A 118 -23.89 -5.25 1.90
CA PHE A 118 -24.96 -4.60 2.68
C PHE A 118 -25.11 -3.10 2.36
N SER A 119 -24.09 -2.50 1.75
CA SER A 119 -24.08 -1.08 1.36
C SER A 119 -23.42 -0.90 0.00
N PRO A 120 -23.98 -1.49 -1.08
CA PRO A 120 -23.30 -1.56 -2.37
C PRO A 120 -23.19 -0.21 -3.09
N SER A 121 -23.91 0.79 -2.65
CA SER A 121 -23.84 2.16 -3.20
C SER A 121 -22.99 3.12 -2.37
N GLN A 122 -22.47 2.68 -1.23
CA GLN A 122 -21.67 3.50 -0.33
C GLN A 122 -20.26 2.96 -0.24
N ALA A 123 -19.28 3.78 -0.64
CA ALA A 123 -17.89 3.47 -0.44
C ALA A 123 -17.54 3.48 1.06
N LEU A 124 -16.91 2.41 1.51
CA LEU A 124 -16.30 2.31 2.82
C LEU A 124 -14.82 2.61 2.66
N MET A 125 -14.26 3.41 3.55
CA MET A 125 -12.88 3.84 3.47
C MET A 125 -12.17 3.55 4.79
N THR A 126 -11.05 2.85 4.69
CA THR A 126 -10.15 2.66 5.83
C THR A 126 -8.95 3.59 5.67
N HIS A 127 -8.73 4.42 6.68
CA HIS A 127 -7.61 5.37 6.72
C HIS A 127 -6.48 4.83 7.58
N TYR A 128 -5.29 4.86 7.03
CA TYR A 128 -4.05 4.45 7.70
C TYR A 128 -3.07 5.61 7.77
N ASN A 129 -2.46 5.79 8.94
CA ASN A 129 -1.18 6.48 9.05
C ASN A 129 -0.07 5.54 8.59
N VAL A 130 0.78 5.97 7.67
CA VAL A 130 1.92 5.18 7.22
C VAL A 130 3.09 5.48 8.15
N LEU A 131 3.38 4.54 9.05
CA LEU A 131 4.49 4.69 10.01
C LEU A 131 5.83 4.34 9.37
N GLN A 132 5.83 3.41 8.42
CA GLN A 132 6.99 3.05 7.62
C GLN A 132 6.55 2.49 6.27
N LEU A 133 7.26 2.86 5.21
CA LEU A 133 7.16 2.24 3.89
C LEU A 133 8.56 2.13 3.29
N SER A 134 9.01 0.91 3.07
CA SER A 134 10.34 0.58 2.54
C SER A 134 10.28 -0.68 1.69
N ASP A 135 11.40 -1.04 1.07
CA ASP A 135 11.60 -2.30 0.33
C ASP A 135 11.62 -3.56 1.20
N ARG A 136 11.48 -3.41 2.51
CA ARG A 136 11.51 -4.52 3.48
C ARG A 136 10.20 -4.71 4.22
N LYS A 137 9.45 -3.63 4.43
CA LYS A 137 8.18 -3.67 5.14
C LYS A 137 7.37 -2.40 4.95
N MET A 138 6.08 -2.53 5.11
CA MET A 138 5.12 -1.45 5.30
C MET A 138 4.48 -1.60 6.69
N ILE A 139 4.42 -0.51 7.46
CA ILE A 139 3.75 -0.47 8.77
C ILE A 139 2.65 0.56 8.70
N LEU A 140 1.42 0.09 8.90
CA LEU A 140 0.20 0.88 8.86
C LEU A 140 -0.45 0.93 10.23
N GLU A 141 -0.95 2.08 10.59
CA GLU A 141 -1.73 2.30 11.81
C GLU A 141 -3.12 2.82 11.43
N SER A 142 -4.15 2.18 11.94
CA SER A 142 -5.53 2.66 11.82
C SER A 142 -6.22 2.70 13.18
N TYR A 143 -7.36 3.40 13.22
CA TYR A 143 -8.25 3.41 14.37
C TYR A 143 -9.62 2.92 13.90
N GLN A 144 -10.11 1.86 14.50
CA GLN A 144 -11.29 1.14 14.03
C GLN A 144 -12.32 0.99 15.16
N ASP A 145 -13.60 0.99 14.78
CA ASP A 145 -14.66 0.61 15.70
C ASP A 145 -14.75 -0.92 15.80
N LEU A 146 -14.23 -1.45 16.88
CA LEU A 146 -14.25 -2.87 17.20
C LEU A 146 -15.20 -3.20 18.37
N SER A 147 -16.04 -2.25 18.78
CA SER A 147 -16.98 -2.45 19.91
C SER A 147 -17.96 -3.60 19.69
N GLY A 148 -18.22 -3.97 18.42
CA GLY A 148 -19.05 -5.13 18.06
C GLY A 148 -18.39 -6.50 18.26
N LEU A 149 -17.07 -6.56 18.53
CA LEU A 149 -16.35 -7.83 18.71
C LEU A 149 -16.44 -8.37 20.14
N GLY A 150 -17.09 -7.66 21.04
CA GLY A 150 -17.35 -8.11 22.43
C GLY A 150 -16.75 -7.21 23.50
N ASP A 151 -16.91 -7.67 24.76
CA ASP A 151 -16.46 -6.93 25.92
C ASP A 151 -14.95 -6.67 25.87
N GLY A 152 -14.61 -5.41 26.08
CA GLY A 152 -13.21 -4.98 26.12
C GLY A 152 -12.72 -4.28 24.86
N TYR A 153 -13.44 -4.30 23.73
CA TYR A 153 -13.12 -3.49 22.55
C TYR A 153 -13.90 -2.17 22.55
N SER A 154 -13.27 -1.13 22.05
CA SER A 154 -13.87 0.21 21.97
C SER A 154 -14.22 0.56 20.50
N SER A 155 -14.96 1.67 20.36
CA SER A 155 -15.25 2.25 19.04
C SER A 155 -14.05 3.00 18.40
N ASN A 156 -12.90 2.98 19.06
CA ASN A 156 -11.68 3.63 18.57
C ASN A 156 -10.44 2.83 18.98
N GLU A 157 -10.38 1.57 18.54
CA GLU A 157 -9.23 0.72 18.83
C GLU A 157 -8.10 0.98 17.84
N ARG A 158 -6.89 1.06 18.37
CA ARG A 158 -5.69 1.16 17.57
C ARG A 158 -5.35 -0.21 16.98
N VAL A 159 -5.27 -0.29 15.66
CA VAL A 159 -4.84 -1.46 14.89
C VAL A 159 -3.51 -1.13 14.24
N LEU A 160 -2.51 -1.98 14.47
CA LEU A 160 -1.20 -1.86 13.84
C LEU A 160 -0.99 -3.06 12.92
N GLU A 161 -0.76 -2.82 11.66
CA GLU A 161 -0.55 -3.83 10.64
C GLU A 161 0.86 -3.73 10.07
N VAL A 162 1.53 -4.87 9.97
CA VAL A 162 2.86 -4.98 9.38
C VAL A 162 2.75 -5.87 8.15
N TYR A 163 3.14 -5.33 7.01
CA TYR A 163 3.18 -6.04 5.75
C TYR A 163 4.62 -6.28 5.29
N THR A 164 4.86 -7.43 4.68
CA THR A 164 6.10 -7.76 3.99
C THR A 164 5.91 -7.67 2.48
N PRO A 165 6.89 -7.10 1.73
CA PRO A 165 6.82 -7.06 0.29
C PRO A 165 7.14 -8.43 -0.32
N VAL A 166 6.40 -8.81 -1.34
CA VAL A 166 6.68 -9.96 -2.20
C VAL A 166 6.73 -9.50 -3.66
N SER A 167 7.48 -10.20 -4.49
CA SER A 167 7.53 -9.89 -5.92
C SER A 167 6.17 -10.10 -6.56
N LYS A 168 5.75 -9.16 -7.41
CA LYS A 168 4.52 -9.33 -8.20
C LYS A 168 4.62 -10.57 -9.08
N THR A 169 3.59 -11.41 -9.05
CA THR A 169 3.49 -12.62 -9.86
C THR A 169 2.33 -12.52 -10.83
N GLU A 170 2.39 -13.33 -11.90
CA GLU A 170 1.28 -13.49 -12.86
C GLU A 170 0.14 -14.34 -12.28
N ASP A 171 0.43 -15.14 -11.26
CA ASP A 171 -0.55 -16.04 -10.62
C ASP A 171 -1.53 -15.30 -9.68
N PHE A 172 -1.35 -13.98 -9.49
CA PHE A 172 -2.24 -13.18 -8.67
C PHE A 172 -3.66 -13.20 -9.23
N THR A 173 -4.60 -13.69 -8.43
CA THR A 173 -6.02 -13.81 -8.79
C THR A 173 -6.87 -12.87 -7.94
N PRO A 174 -7.28 -11.69 -8.46
CA PRO A 174 -8.05 -10.74 -7.67
C PRO A 174 -9.38 -11.37 -7.22
N TYR A 175 -9.66 -11.29 -5.92
CA TYR A 175 -10.94 -11.68 -5.36
C TYR A 175 -12.07 -10.79 -5.90
N ARG A 176 -13.13 -11.41 -6.39
CA ARG A 176 -14.28 -10.74 -7.01
C ARG A 176 -15.60 -11.05 -6.31
N GLY A 177 -15.55 -11.37 -5.02
CA GLY A 177 -16.71 -11.76 -4.24
C GLY A 177 -17.03 -13.25 -4.37
N GLN A 178 -17.91 -13.74 -3.49
CA GLN A 178 -18.34 -15.14 -3.49
C GLN A 178 -19.08 -15.54 -4.78
N ASN A 179 -19.72 -14.58 -5.45
CA ASN A 179 -20.34 -14.76 -6.76
C ASN A 179 -19.74 -13.73 -7.73
N PRO A 180 -18.78 -14.12 -8.57
CA PRO A 180 -18.12 -13.21 -9.51
C PRO A 180 -19.08 -12.49 -10.47
N ASP A 181 -20.22 -13.11 -10.79
CA ASP A 181 -21.23 -12.51 -11.68
C ASP A 181 -21.97 -11.33 -11.00
N ASN A 182 -21.97 -11.31 -9.67
CA ASN A 182 -22.56 -10.25 -8.85
C ASN A 182 -21.50 -9.33 -8.20
N TYR A 183 -20.26 -9.38 -8.67
CA TYR A 183 -19.19 -8.53 -8.15
C TYR A 183 -19.55 -7.05 -8.23
N ILE A 184 -19.44 -6.35 -7.09
CA ILE A 184 -19.85 -4.95 -6.99
C ILE A 184 -18.71 -4.06 -7.49
N VAL A 185 -18.74 -3.71 -8.77
CA VAL A 185 -17.79 -2.77 -9.40
C VAL A 185 -18.45 -1.50 -9.91
N ALA A 186 -19.79 -1.46 -9.95
CA ALA A 186 -20.52 -0.40 -10.64
C ALA A 186 -20.24 1.01 -10.10
N SER A 187 -19.84 1.12 -8.83
CA SER A 187 -19.54 2.39 -8.16
C SER A 187 -18.05 2.65 -7.99
N CYS A 188 -17.20 1.69 -8.36
CA CYS A 188 -15.77 1.84 -8.24
C CYS A 188 -15.23 2.81 -9.30
N ASN A 189 -14.75 3.96 -8.86
CA ASN A 189 -14.17 4.98 -9.73
C ASN A 189 -12.87 5.48 -9.11
N PRO A 190 -11.74 4.79 -9.35
CA PRO A 190 -10.44 5.18 -8.80
C PRO A 190 -10.11 6.63 -9.14
N GLY A 191 -9.60 7.36 -8.14
CA GLY A 191 -9.25 8.78 -8.30
C GLY A 191 -10.39 9.78 -8.09
N SER A 192 -11.60 9.31 -7.72
CA SER A 192 -12.76 10.19 -7.43
C SER A 192 -13.12 10.29 -5.94
N TYR A 193 -12.28 9.76 -5.04
CA TYR A 193 -12.50 9.72 -3.60
C TYR A 193 -11.67 10.75 -2.84
#